data_ca652543670f1c1ba6d4a8263d82baee
#
_entry.id   ca652543670f1c1ba6d4a8263d82baee
#
_cell.length_a   1.000
_cell.length_b   1.000
_cell.length_c   1.000
_cell.angle_alpha   90.00
_cell.angle_beta   90.00
_cell.angle_gamma   90.00
#
_symmetry.space_group_name_H-M   'P 1'
#
loop_
_entity.id
_entity.type
_entity.pdbx_description
1 polymer ?
#
loop_
_entity_poly.entity_id
_entity_poly.type
_entity_poly.pdbx_seq_one_letter_code
_entity_poly.pdbx_strand_id
1 'polypeptide(L)'
;MISAPMMKPTILAGLILALAAACAQTETRKEVGPPLDPPKVTDAKPSEYPGLHQVVAYTADVWSGALPEGDEGFESLARLGIRTIISVDGGATDVERAAAHGLRYVHLPHGYDGIDVLRRLEIARAVHDLEKPVYIHCHHGKHRSAAAVASTCVALGYMQHDEAEARMHVSGIAAQYKGLFQAVRDSKPVDEATLRSADDSFPAHAKVSDMVEAMVEIDFAFENVQHIEKAGWTTPKDHPDLVPAAELGRMADHFRNGAETLPAGEERDLVEWMRKSYQQ
;
A
#
# COMPACT_ATOMS: atom_id res chain seq x y z
N MET A 1 17.36 90.52 -18.53
CA MET A 1 17.43 89.06 -18.91
C MET A 1 18.04 88.36 -17.75
N ILE A 2 17.25 87.74 -16.90
CA ILE A 2 17.70 87.11 -15.69
C ILE A 2 17.20 85.64 -15.78
N SER A 3 18.11 84.73 -15.97
CA SER A 3 17.85 83.31 -16.11
C SER A 3 17.69 82.66 -14.71
N ALA A 4 16.57 82.05 -14.44
CA ALA A 4 16.34 81.29 -13.22
C ALA A 4 16.87 79.87 -13.31
N PRO A 5 17.45 79.31 -12.24
CA PRO A 5 17.92 77.94 -12.25
C PRO A 5 16.78 76.97 -11.97
N MET A 6 16.68 75.92 -12.79
CA MET A 6 15.79 74.80 -12.63
C MET A 6 16.24 73.92 -11.45
N MET A 7 15.35 73.75 -10.46
CA MET A 7 15.48 72.72 -9.42
C MET A 7 15.16 71.36 -9.98
N LYS A 8 16.03 70.39 -9.80
CA LYS A 8 15.81 68.93 -10.08
C LYS A 8 15.10 68.34 -8.87
N PRO A 9 14.03 67.52 -9.05
CA PRO A 9 13.48 66.75 -7.97
C PRO A 9 14.27 65.49 -7.71
N THR A 10 14.73 65.34 -6.49
CA THR A 10 15.39 64.15 -5.99
C THR A 10 14.34 63.10 -5.70
N ILE A 11 14.28 62.07 -6.49
CA ILE A 11 13.41 60.91 -6.28
C ILE A 11 14.06 60.03 -5.19
N LEU A 12 13.45 60.03 -4.02
CA LEU A 12 13.75 59.15 -2.91
C LEU A 12 13.12 57.79 -3.20
N ALA A 13 13.92 56.85 -3.77
CA ALA A 13 13.50 55.47 -3.97
C ALA A 13 13.50 54.73 -2.62
N GLY A 14 12.34 54.64 -2.00
CA GLY A 14 12.12 53.79 -0.82
C GLY A 14 12.17 52.34 -1.22
N LEU A 15 13.23 51.63 -0.84
CA LEU A 15 13.39 50.18 -0.98
C LEU A 15 12.45 49.51 0.04
N ILE A 16 11.24 49.14 -0.36
CA ILE A 16 10.36 48.29 0.44
C ILE A 16 10.89 46.85 0.29
N LEU A 17 11.65 46.41 1.30
CA LEU A 17 12.07 45.01 1.43
C LEU A 17 10.86 44.24 1.95
N ALA A 18 10.08 43.66 1.02
CA ALA A 18 9.04 42.69 1.36
C ALA A 18 9.71 41.38 1.82
N LEU A 19 9.84 41.18 3.14
CA LEU A 19 10.11 39.86 3.72
C LEU A 19 8.87 39.01 3.44
N ALA A 20 8.92 38.24 2.35
CA ALA A 20 8.06 37.07 2.19
C ALA A 20 8.50 36.02 3.21
N ALA A 21 7.87 36.04 4.39
CA ALA A 21 7.92 34.91 5.30
C ALA A 21 7.21 33.75 4.62
N ALA A 22 7.97 32.94 3.88
CA ALA A 22 7.54 31.62 3.50
C ALA A 22 7.36 30.84 4.81
N CYS A 23 6.13 30.70 5.28
CA CYS A 23 5.78 29.67 6.24
C CYS A 23 6.03 28.32 5.53
N ALA A 24 7.26 27.84 5.56
CA ALA A 24 7.54 26.43 5.41
C ALA A 24 6.85 25.78 6.61
N GLN A 25 5.70 25.17 6.38
CA GLN A 25 5.16 24.17 7.30
C GLN A 25 6.19 23.06 7.33
N THR A 26 7.08 23.12 8.30
CA THR A 26 7.91 21.99 8.69
C THR A 26 6.91 20.97 9.24
N GLU A 27 6.45 20.06 8.40
CA GLU A 27 5.82 18.83 8.87
C GLU A 27 6.81 18.23 9.87
N THR A 28 6.42 18.22 11.13
CA THR A 28 7.24 17.65 12.21
C THR A 28 7.31 16.15 11.97
N ARG A 29 8.36 15.71 11.29
CA ARG A 29 8.68 14.30 11.15
C ARG A 29 8.76 13.71 12.56
N LYS A 30 7.96 12.66 12.82
CA LYS A 30 7.98 11.97 14.11
C LYS A 30 9.39 11.47 14.40
N GLU A 31 9.80 11.56 15.69
CA GLU A 31 11.07 10.99 16.13
C GLU A 31 10.99 9.47 16.02
N VAL A 32 11.86 8.89 15.21
CA VAL A 32 11.90 7.44 14.99
C VAL A 32 12.59 6.77 16.17
N GLY A 33 11.94 5.81 16.79
CA GLY A 33 12.49 5.00 17.89
C GLY A 33 13.77 4.24 17.47
N PRO A 34 14.39 3.50 18.40
CA PRO A 34 15.61 2.74 18.12
C PRO A 34 15.35 1.71 16.98
N PRO A 35 16.39 1.42 16.16
CA PRO A 35 16.26 0.45 15.06
C PRO A 35 15.75 -0.91 15.55
N LEU A 36 14.96 -1.58 14.69
CA LEU A 36 14.55 -2.97 14.87
C LEU A 36 15.47 -3.90 14.06
N ASP A 37 15.58 -5.14 14.50
CA ASP A 37 16.32 -6.16 13.75
C ASP A 37 15.54 -6.54 12.49
N PRO A 38 16.11 -6.43 11.28
CA PRO A 38 15.41 -6.75 10.03
C PRO A 38 15.19 -8.26 9.87
N PRO A 39 14.15 -8.67 9.12
CA PRO A 39 13.95 -10.08 8.75
C PRO A 39 15.10 -10.55 7.86
N LYS A 40 15.44 -11.84 7.96
CA LYS A 40 16.52 -12.44 7.16
C LYS A 40 15.93 -13.23 5.99
N VAL A 41 16.62 -13.21 4.85
CA VAL A 41 16.23 -14.01 3.68
C VAL A 41 16.20 -15.52 4.00
N THR A 42 16.96 -15.96 5.01
CA THR A 42 17.01 -17.37 5.45
C THR A 42 15.93 -17.75 6.44
N ASP A 43 15.10 -16.81 6.90
CA ASP A 43 14.03 -17.11 7.86
C ASP A 43 13.00 -18.06 7.24
N ALA A 44 12.67 -19.12 7.97
CA ALA A 44 11.72 -20.15 7.54
C ALA A 44 10.25 -19.78 7.85
N LYS A 45 10.02 -18.69 8.55
CA LYS A 45 8.70 -18.17 8.95
C LYS A 45 8.70 -16.66 8.82
N PRO A 46 7.51 -16.06 8.64
CA PRO A 46 7.39 -14.60 8.71
C PRO A 46 7.83 -14.05 10.06
N SER A 47 8.35 -12.83 10.06
CA SER A 47 8.65 -12.05 11.26
C SER A 47 7.44 -11.17 11.62
N GLU A 48 7.32 -10.91 12.92
CA GLU A 48 6.25 -10.10 13.52
C GLU A 48 6.87 -8.91 14.26
N TYR A 49 6.31 -7.72 14.05
CA TYR A 49 6.71 -6.49 14.73
C TYR A 49 5.46 -5.77 15.23
N PRO A 50 5.59 -4.78 16.13
CA PRO A 50 4.45 -3.98 16.58
C PRO A 50 3.68 -3.38 15.39
N GLY A 51 2.39 -3.69 15.27
CA GLY A 51 1.52 -3.25 14.18
C GLY A 51 1.94 -3.70 12.76
N LEU A 52 2.82 -4.70 12.64
CA LEU A 52 3.33 -5.14 11.34
C LEU A 52 3.51 -6.66 11.31
N HIS A 53 2.70 -7.33 10.52
CA HIS A 53 2.56 -8.77 10.49
C HIS A 53 3.04 -9.41 9.19
N GLN A 54 3.37 -10.72 9.24
CA GLN A 54 3.69 -11.52 8.06
C GLN A 54 4.88 -10.97 7.25
N VAL A 55 5.89 -10.38 7.90
CA VAL A 55 7.03 -9.77 7.21
C VAL A 55 8.01 -10.84 6.75
N VAL A 56 8.28 -10.90 5.44
CA VAL A 56 9.19 -11.86 4.81
C VAL A 56 10.19 -11.14 3.92
N ALA A 57 11.48 -11.29 4.20
CA ALA A 57 12.52 -10.79 3.32
C ALA A 57 12.70 -11.72 2.12
N TYR A 58 12.68 -11.18 0.91
CA TYR A 58 13.07 -11.88 -0.32
C TYR A 58 14.52 -11.56 -0.69
N THR A 59 14.92 -10.31 -0.51
CA THR A 59 16.31 -9.87 -0.57
C THR A 59 16.63 -9.04 0.67
N ALA A 60 17.84 -8.51 0.78
CA ALA A 60 18.18 -7.55 1.84
C ALA A 60 17.30 -6.28 1.77
N ASP A 61 16.87 -5.90 0.56
CA ASP A 61 16.23 -4.60 0.30
C ASP A 61 14.78 -4.69 -0.20
N VAL A 62 14.21 -5.91 -0.36
CA VAL A 62 12.83 -6.10 -0.86
C VAL A 62 12.11 -7.12 0.02
N TRP A 63 11.06 -6.67 0.68
CA TRP A 63 10.30 -7.46 1.64
C TRP A 63 8.81 -7.46 1.32
N SER A 64 8.15 -8.53 1.71
CA SER A 64 6.69 -8.72 1.63
C SER A 64 6.08 -8.70 3.03
N GLY A 65 4.82 -8.27 3.16
CA GLY A 65 4.09 -8.41 4.42
C GLY A 65 2.63 -7.96 4.35
N ALA A 66 2.01 -7.82 5.52
CA ALA A 66 0.64 -7.36 5.69
C ALA A 66 0.55 -5.83 5.65
N LEU A 67 -0.68 -5.30 5.56
CA LEU A 67 -0.98 -3.88 5.73
C LEU A 67 -0.45 -3.39 7.09
N PRO A 68 0.31 -2.28 7.15
CA PRO A 68 0.72 -1.70 8.42
C PRO A 68 -0.49 -1.23 9.23
N GLU A 69 -0.60 -1.67 10.49
CA GLU A 69 -1.72 -1.35 11.36
C GLU A 69 -1.45 -0.09 12.18
N GLY A 70 -2.34 0.87 12.06
CA GLY A 70 -2.27 2.11 12.83
C GLY A 70 -0.92 2.85 12.71
N ASP A 71 -0.61 3.67 13.67
CA ASP A 71 0.65 4.44 13.70
C ASP A 71 1.86 3.54 14.02
N GLU A 72 1.64 2.50 14.82
CA GLU A 72 2.66 1.57 15.28
C GLU A 72 3.29 0.76 14.15
N GLY A 73 2.47 0.33 13.16
CA GLY A 73 2.97 -0.38 11.99
C GLY A 73 3.87 0.47 11.11
N PHE A 74 3.51 1.75 10.90
CA PHE A 74 4.35 2.68 10.14
C PHE A 74 5.62 3.06 10.89
N GLU A 75 5.56 3.20 12.24
CA GLU A 75 6.76 3.38 13.06
C GLU A 75 7.68 2.16 12.93
N SER A 76 7.15 0.95 12.99
CA SER A 76 7.92 -0.28 12.81
C SER A 76 8.63 -0.32 11.46
N LEU A 77 7.96 0.04 10.36
CA LEU A 77 8.58 0.15 9.04
C LEU A 77 9.73 1.16 9.03
N ALA A 78 9.54 2.35 9.61
CA ALA A 78 10.57 3.36 9.69
C ALA A 78 11.78 2.90 10.53
N ARG A 79 11.55 2.20 11.66
CA ARG A 79 12.59 1.63 12.53
C ARG A 79 13.33 0.45 11.89
N LEU A 80 12.68 -0.29 11.00
CA LEU A 80 13.30 -1.31 10.14
C LEU A 80 14.11 -0.70 8.98
N GLY A 81 14.07 0.63 8.82
CA GLY A 81 14.81 1.35 7.80
C GLY A 81 14.14 1.40 6.44
N ILE A 82 12.87 0.95 6.30
CA ILE A 82 12.11 1.04 5.04
C ILE A 82 12.08 2.50 4.56
N ARG A 83 12.11 2.67 3.24
CA ARG A 83 12.01 3.96 2.56
C ARG A 83 10.78 4.07 1.70
N THR A 84 10.42 2.98 1.05
CA THR A 84 9.27 2.93 0.14
C THR A 84 8.32 1.82 0.52
N ILE A 85 7.03 2.14 0.59
CA ILE A 85 5.93 1.19 0.73
C ILE A 85 5.23 1.07 -0.62
N ILE A 86 4.95 -0.14 -1.08
CA ILE A 86 4.13 -0.41 -2.26
C ILE A 86 2.94 -1.24 -1.84
N SER A 87 1.74 -0.68 -1.92
CA SER A 87 0.50 -1.45 -1.77
C SER A 87 0.13 -2.09 -3.10
N VAL A 88 -0.11 -3.39 -3.07
CA VAL A 88 -0.70 -4.15 -4.18
C VAL A 88 -2.13 -4.59 -3.88
N ASP A 89 -2.69 -4.04 -2.81
CA ASP A 89 -4.08 -4.19 -2.40
C ASP A 89 -5.02 -3.27 -3.20
N GLY A 90 -6.31 -3.57 -3.18
CA GLY A 90 -7.35 -2.67 -3.67
C GLY A 90 -7.78 -1.60 -2.67
N GLY A 91 -7.35 -1.70 -1.40
CA GLY A 91 -7.73 -0.78 -0.33
C GLY A 91 -7.07 0.58 -0.41
N ALA A 92 -7.66 1.55 0.27
CA ALA A 92 -7.11 2.90 0.37
C ALA A 92 -5.75 2.90 1.08
N THR A 93 -4.83 3.72 0.59
CA THR A 93 -3.49 3.88 1.17
C THR A 93 -3.47 5.03 2.18
N ASP A 94 -2.82 4.82 3.32
CA ASP A 94 -2.63 5.85 4.35
C ASP A 94 -1.34 6.65 4.07
N VAL A 95 -1.42 7.47 3.02
CA VAL A 95 -0.30 8.29 2.54
C VAL A 95 0.17 9.31 3.58
N GLU A 96 -0.77 9.91 4.32
CA GLU A 96 -0.48 10.93 5.33
C GLU A 96 0.32 10.34 6.49
N ARG A 97 -0.10 9.17 6.99
CA ARG A 97 0.62 8.49 8.05
C ARG A 97 1.99 8.01 7.62
N ALA A 98 2.12 7.46 6.40
CA ALA A 98 3.42 7.10 5.84
C ALA A 98 4.36 8.32 5.78
N ALA A 99 3.88 9.45 5.27
CA ALA A 99 4.65 10.69 5.18
C ALA A 99 5.11 11.20 6.55
N ALA A 100 4.25 11.11 7.59
CA ALA A 100 4.59 11.49 8.96
C ALA A 100 5.78 10.70 9.53
N HIS A 101 5.97 9.45 9.06
CA HIS A 101 7.12 8.59 9.39
C HIS A 101 8.26 8.69 8.37
N GLY A 102 8.16 9.56 7.36
CA GLY A 102 9.17 9.78 6.33
C GLY A 102 9.27 8.63 5.32
N LEU A 103 8.17 7.92 5.08
CA LEU A 103 8.03 6.81 4.15
C LEU A 103 7.31 7.29 2.89
N ARG A 104 7.78 6.85 1.72
CA ARG A 104 7.05 7.04 0.47
C ARG A 104 6.02 5.94 0.31
N TYR A 105 4.80 6.30 -0.08
CA TYR A 105 3.74 5.32 -0.39
C TYR A 105 3.44 5.30 -1.89
N VAL A 106 3.33 4.10 -2.47
CA VAL A 106 2.96 3.84 -3.87
C VAL A 106 1.84 2.82 -3.90
N HIS A 107 0.87 2.98 -4.81
CA HIS A 107 -0.29 2.10 -4.94
C HIS A 107 -0.36 1.50 -6.34
N LEU A 108 -0.07 0.20 -6.46
CA LEU A 108 -0.04 -0.58 -7.71
C LEU A 108 -0.89 -1.86 -7.57
N PRO A 109 -2.23 -1.73 -7.42
CA PRO A 109 -3.12 -2.84 -7.07
C PRO A 109 -3.25 -3.86 -8.20
N HIS A 110 -3.45 -5.13 -7.81
CA HIS A 110 -3.81 -6.24 -8.70
C HIS A 110 -4.72 -7.25 -7.98
N GLY A 111 -5.37 -8.12 -8.76
CA GLY A 111 -6.29 -9.14 -8.26
C GLY A 111 -5.60 -10.42 -7.77
N TYR A 112 -6.43 -11.41 -7.43
CA TYR A 112 -5.98 -12.76 -7.03
C TYR A 112 -5.87 -13.74 -8.19
N ASP A 113 -6.41 -13.39 -9.35
CA ASP A 113 -6.43 -14.16 -10.59
C ASP A 113 -5.08 -14.14 -11.33
N GLY A 114 -4.18 -13.23 -10.94
CA GLY A 114 -2.82 -13.08 -11.46
C GLY A 114 -2.32 -11.66 -11.39
N ILE A 115 -1.16 -11.44 -12.00
CA ILE A 115 -0.57 -10.12 -12.18
C ILE A 115 -0.27 -9.97 -13.68
N ASP A 116 -0.95 -9.05 -14.36
CA ASP A 116 -0.69 -8.82 -15.78
C ASP A 116 0.74 -8.31 -16.03
N VAL A 117 1.20 -8.44 -17.28
CA VAL A 117 2.61 -8.15 -17.63
C VAL A 117 2.97 -6.69 -17.39
N LEU A 118 2.07 -5.76 -17.69
CA LEU A 118 2.33 -4.32 -17.50
C LEU A 118 2.46 -4.01 -16.01
N ARG A 119 1.52 -4.49 -15.18
CA ARG A 119 1.57 -4.31 -13.73
C ARG A 119 2.82 -4.92 -13.10
N ARG A 120 3.26 -6.09 -13.57
CA ARG A 120 4.53 -6.68 -13.11
C ARG A 120 5.73 -5.79 -13.44
N LEU A 121 5.76 -5.21 -14.64
CA LEU A 121 6.81 -4.28 -15.05
C LEU A 121 6.77 -2.97 -14.25
N GLU A 122 5.60 -2.42 -13.97
CA GLU A 122 5.42 -1.23 -13.14
C GLU A 122 5.94 -1.45 -11.70
N ILE A 123 5.59 -2.59 -11.08
CA ILE A 123 6.08 -2.93 -9.74
C ILE A 123 7.60 -3.14 -9.76
N ALA A 124 8.13 -3.85 -10.76
CA ALA A 124 9.57 -4.06 -10.91
C ALA A 124 10.30 -2.73 -11.10
N ARG A 125 9.76 -1.81 -11.92
CA ARG A 125 10.29 -0.47 -12.11
C ARG A 125 10.26 0.35 -10.83
N ALA A 126 9.16 0.32 -10.08
CA ALA A 126 9.07 1.00 -8.79
C ALA A 126 10.14 0.50 -7.80
N VAL A 127 10.34 -0.82 -7.69
CA VAL A 127 11.39 -1.40 -6.85
C VAL A 127 12.80 -1.05 -7.35
N HIS A 128 12.99 -0.92 -8.67
CA HIS A 128 14.29 -0.53 -9.24
C HIS A 128 14.62 0.93 -8.96
N ASP A 129 13.68 1.84 -9.21
CA ASP A 129 13.91 3.29 -9.27
C ASP A 129 13.76 4.00 -7.92
N LEU A 130 12.97 3.44 -6.98
CA LEU A 130 12.66 4.09 -5.70
C LEU A 130 13.68 3.76 -4.61
N GLU A 131 13.67 4.60 -3.55
CA GLU A 131 14.56 4.42 -2.40
C GLU A 131 14.28 3.09 -1.68
N LYS A 132 15.36 2.38 -1.36
CA LYS A 132 15.34 1.09 -0.69
C LYS A 132 15.72 1.24 0.80
N PRO A 133 15.36 0.29 1.65
CA PRO A 133 14.60 -0.93 1.41
C PRO A 133 13.12 -0.66 1.06
N VAL A 134 12.52 -1.56 0.24
CA VAL A 134 11.13 -1.50 -0.21
C VAL A 134 10.30 -2.56 0.51
N TYR A 135 9.14 -2.16 1.02
CA TYR A 135 8.14 -3.03 1.62
C TYR A 135 6.91 -3.12 0.72
N ILE A 136 6.61 -4.30 0.19
CA ILE A 136 5.43 -4.55 -0.65
C ILE A 136 4.39 -5.29 0.19
N HIS A 137 3.18 -4.73 0.29
CA HIS A 137 2.12 -5.34 1.08
C HIS A 137 0.81 -5.50 0.32
N CYS A 138 0.01 -6.44 0.77
CA CYS A 138 -1.44 -6.52 0.57
C CYS A 138 -2.10 -6.57 1.95
N HIS A 139 -3.40 -6.82 2.02
CA HIS A 139 -4.12 -6.86 3.29
C HIS A 139 -3.46 -7.84 4.30
N HIS A 140 -3.44 -9.13 3.99
CA HIS A 140 -2.93 -10.17 4.90
C HIS A 140 -1.42 -10.50 4.75
N GLY A 141 -0.71 -9.93 3.78
CA GLY A 141 0.71 -10.21 3.57
C GLY A 141 1.06 -11.61 3.02
N LYS A 142 0.07 -12.43 2.66
CA LYS A 142 0.27 -13.85 2.34
C LYS A 142 0.25 -14.17 0.85
N HIS A 143 -0.55 -13.47 0.05
CA HIS A 143 -0.88 -13.89 -1.32
C HIS A 143 -0.41 -12.90 -2.37
N ARG A 144 -1.12 -11.78 -2.56
CA ARG A 144 -0.82 -10.77 -3.59
C ARG A 144 0.57 -10.15 -3.41
N SER A 145 0.92 -9.72 -2.21
CA SER A 145 2.25 -9.16 -1.93
C SER A 145 3.37 -10.16 -2.14
N ALA A 146 3.18 -11.42 -1.72
CA ALA A 146 4.15 -12.48 -1.92
C ALA A 146 4.43 -12.72 -3.42
N ALA A 147 3.38 -12.80 -4.24
CA ALA A 147 3.52 -12.97 -5.68
C ALA A 147 4.13 -11.75 -6.37
N ALA A 148 3.75 -10.54 -5.94
CA ALA A 148 4.31 -9.29 -6.45
C ALA A 148 5.82 -9.19 -6.19
N VAL A 149 6.27 -9.47 -4.95
CA VAL A 149 7.71 -9.48 -4.63
C VAL A 149 8.44 -10.58 -5.39
N ALA A 150 7.90 -11.80 -5.42
CA ALA A 150 8.52 -12.93 -6.13
C ALA A 150 8.70 -12.63 -7.62
N SER A 151 7.64 -12.17 -8.30
CA SER A 151 7.70 -11.83 -9.73
C SER A 151 8.68 -10.68 -10.01
N THR A 152 8.72 -9.68 -9.12
CA THR A 152 9.65 -8.55 -9.19
C THR A 152 11.10 -9.01 -9.03
N CYS A 153 11.38 -9.87 -8.04
CA CYS A 153 12.74 -10.38 -7.82
C CYS A 153 13.24 -11.20 -9.02
N VAL A 154 12.36 -11.98 -9.66
CA VAL A 154 12.71 -12.69 -10.91
C VAL A 154 12.94 -11.72 -12.06
N ALA A 155 12.05 -10.72 -12.24
CA ALA A 155 12.16 -9.75 -13.32
C ALA A 155 13.44 -8.88 -13.23
N LEU A 156 13.86 -8.55 -12.01
CA LEU A 156 15.10 -7.80 -11.77
C LEU A 156 16.34 -8.69 -11.67
N GLY A 157 16.20 -10.02 -11.83
CA GLY A 157 17.33 -10.94 -11.77
C GLY A 157 17.92 -11.14 -10.36
N TYR A 158 17.17 -10.78 -9.31
CA TYR A 158 17.61 -10.94 -7.92
C TYR A 158 17.48 -12.37 -7.41
N MET A 159 16.54 -13.14 -7.96
CA MET A 159 16.24 -14.53 -7.57
C MET A 159 15.90 -15.39 -8.79
N GLN A 160 16.15 -16.69 -8.67
CA GLN A 160 15.62 -17.68 -9.60
C GLN A 160 14.16 -18.04 -9.21
N HIS A 161 13.40 -18.62 -10.14
CA HIS A 161 11.98 -18.96 -9.93
C HIS A 161 11.77 -19.84 -8.69
N ASP A 162 12.58 -20.88 -8.52
CA ASP A 162 12.45 -21.83 -7.40
C ASP A 162 12.69 -21.15 -6.05
N GLU A 163 13.66 -20.24 -5.98
CA GLU A 163 13.93 -19.44 -4.78
C GLU A 163 12.78 -18.47 -4.48
N ALA A 164 12.27 -17.80 -5.51
CA ALA A 164 11.16 -16.88 -5.38
C ALA A 164 9.87 -17.60 -4.93
N GLU A 165 9.55 -18.75 -5.53
CA GLU A 165 8.40 -19.57 -5.16
C GLU A 165 8.55 -20.14 -3.74
N ALA A 166 9.76 -20.55 -3.33
CA ALA A 166 10.04 -20.98 -1.95
C ALA A 166 9.76 -19.85 -0.94
N ARG A 167 10.11 -18.59 -1.26
CA ARG A 167 9.79 -17.45 -0.39
C ARG A 167 8.29 -17.14 -0.33
N MET A 168 7.54 -17.35 -1.43
CA MET A 168 6.08 -17.26 -1.39
C MET A 168 5.47 -18.26 -0.41
N HIS A 169 6.00 -19.48 -0.36
CA HIS A 169 5.56 -20.47 0.63
C HIS A 169 5.87 -20.06 2.07
N VAL A 170 7.00 -19.41 2.32
CA VAL A 170 7.29 -18.81 3.64
C VAL A 170 6.28 -17.72 3.99
N SER A 171 5.86 -16.90 3.01
CA SER A 171 4.78 -15.90 3.20
C SER A 171 3.40 -16.54 3.43
N GLY A 172 3.25 -17.85 3.22
CA GLY A 172 2.01 -18.58 3.49
C GLY A 172 0.97 -18.51 2.36
N ILE A 173 1.42 -18.36 1.11
CA ILE A 173 0.50 -18.37 -0.04
C ILE A 173 -0.26 -19.68 -0.14
N ALA A 174 -1.57 -19.59 -0.35
CA ALA A 174 -2.42 -20.77 -0.49
C ALA A 174 -2.43 -21.28 -1.94
N ALA A 175 -2.43 -22.61 -2.10
CA ALA A 175 -2.26 -23.27 -3.40
C ALA A 175 -3.41 -23.01 -4.41
N GLN A 176 -4.58 -22.58 -3.96
CA GLN A 176 -5.71 -22.24 -4.82
C GLN A 176 -5.47 -21.00 -5.68
N TYR A 177 -4.57 -20.08 -5.30
CA TYR A 177 -4.26 -18.87 -6.06
C TYR A 177 -3.32 -19.15 -7.24
N LYS A 178 -3.76 -20.02 -8.16
CA LYS A 178 -2.95 -20.53 -9.29
C LYS A 178 -2.45 -19.38 -10.21
N GLY A 179 -3.26 -18.34 -10.40
CA GLY A 179 -2.87 -17.19 -11.22
C GLY A 179 -1.67 -16.43 -10.64
N LEU A 180 -1.59 -16.30 -9.31
CA LEU A 180 -0.44 -15.67 -8.65
C LEU A 180 0.85 -16.48 -8.83
N PHE A 181 0.79 -17.81 -8.71
CA PHE A 181 1.94 -18.69 -9.03
C PHE A 181 2.32 -18.58 -10.51
N GLN A 182 1.32 -18.56 -11.41
CA GLN A 182 1.57 -18.44 -12.85
C GLN A 182 2.27 -17.13 -13.18
N ALA A 183 1.88 -16.02 -12.57
CA ALA A 183 2.52 -14.72 -12.75
C ALA A 183 4.03 -14.76 -12.43
N VAL A 184 4.43 -15.49 -11.39
CA VAL A 184 5.84 -15.66 -11.02
C VAL A 184 6.57 -16.55 -12.03
N ARG A 185 5.97 -17.68 -12.45
CA ARG A 185 6.55 -18.59 -13.45
C ARG A 185 6.73 -17.95 -14.82
N ASP A 186 5.83 -17.03 -15.18
CA ASP A 186 5.90 -16.30 -16.44
C ASP A 186 6.87 -15.10 -16.41
N SER A 187 7.31 -14.71 -15.22
CA SER A 187 8.29 -13.63 -15.06
C SER A 187 9.65 -14.05 -15.60
N LYS A 188 10.33 -13.11 -16.24
CA LYS A 188 11.68 -13.34 -16.81
C LYS A 188 12.53 -12.12 -16.51
N PRO A 189 13.84 -12.27 -16.35
CA PRO A 189 14.73 -11.12 -16.28
C PRO A 189 14.51 -10.18 -17.46
N VAL A 190 14.32 -8.91 -17.17
CA VAL A 190 14.07 -7.86 -18.16
C VAL A 190 15.30 -6.97 -18.31
N ASP A 191 15.54 -6.47 -19.51
CA ASP A 191 16.58 -5.48 -19.74
C ASP A 191 16.11 -4.08 -19.34
N GLU A 192 17.04 -3.18 -19.22
CA GLU A 192 16.81 -1.78 -18.82
C GLU A 192 15.82 -1.06 -19.76
N ALA A 193 15.85 -1.33 -21.06
CA ALA A 193 14.96 -0.70 -22.03
C ALA A 193 13.50 -1.14 -21.80
N THR A 194 13.30 -2.44 -21.57
CA THR A 194 11.99 -3.01 -21.25
C THR A 194 11.48 -2.47 -19.92
N LEU A 195 12.34 -2.41 -18.90
CA LEU A 195 11.97 -1.89 -17.59
C LEU A 195 11.55 -0.41 -17.70
N ARG A 196 12.30 0.40 -18.43
CA ARG A 196 11.98 1.83 -18.64
C ARG A 196 10.76 2.08 -19.52
N SER A 197 10.24 1.09 -20.23
CA SER A 197 9.00 1.22 -20.98
C SER A 197 7.74 1.17 -20.11
N ALA A 198 7.84 0.69 -18.87
CA ALA A 198 6.73 0.69 -17.92
C ALA A 198 6.40 2.12 -17.45
N ASP A 199 5.19 2.34 -16.96
CA ASP A 199 4.80 3.61 -16.35
C ASP A 199 5.61 3.88 -15.07
N ASP A 200 6.05 5.13 -14.89
CA ASP A 200 6.83 5.62 -13.76
C ASP A 200 6.11 6.70 -12.93
N SER A 201 4.83 6.84 -13.11
CA SER A 201 4.03 7.80 -12.35
C SER A 201 3.97 7.48 -10.86
N PHE A 202 4.03 6.19 -10.51
CA PHE A 202 4.01 5.66 -9.14
C PHE A 202 3.02 6.40 -8.24
N PRO A 203 1.71 6.32 -8.52
CA PRO A 203 0.70 7.05 -7.78
C PRO A 203 0.67 6.63 -6.30
N ALA A 204 0.50 7.58 -5.41
CA ALA A 204 0.31 7.29 -3.99
C ALA A 204 -1.06 6.66 -3.72
N HIS A 205 -2.04 6.92 -4.59
CA HIS A 205 -3.37 6.31 -4.58
C HIS A 205 -3.82 6.07 -6.02
N ALA A 206 -3.99 4.79 -6.39
CA ALA A 206 -4.51 4.41 -7.71
C ALA A 206 -6.02 4.27 -7.64
N LYS A 207 -6.71 4.67 -8.71
CA LYS A 207 -8.14 4.40 -8.84
C LYS A 207 -8.35 2.90 -9.09
N VAL A 208 -9.15 2.27 -8.26
CA VAL A 208 -9.63 0.89 -8.45
C VAL A 208 -11.07 0.90 -8.99
N SER A 209 -11.61 -0.26 -9.38
CA SER A 209 -13.01 -0.35 -9.78
C SER A 209 -13.92 -0.31 -8.54
N ASP A 210 -15.15 0.15 -8.73
CA ASP A 210 -16.16 0.22 -7.67
C ASP A 210 -16.40 -1.16 -7.03
N MET A 211 -16.28 -2.24 -7.81
CA MET A 211 -16.33 -3.63 -7.31
C MET A 211 -15.17 -3.92 -6.34
N VAL A 212 -13.96 -3.57 -6.70
CA VAL A 212 -12.78 -3.81 -5.84
C VAL A 212 -12.91 -3.03 -4.55
N GLU A 213 -13.36 -1.78 -4.62
CA GLU A 213 -13.62 -0.94 -3.44
C GLU A 213 -14.69 -1.57 -2.54
N ALA A 214 -15.83 -1.98 -3.10
CA ALA A 214 -16.89 -2.64 -2.34
C ALA A 214 -16.42 -3.94 -1.66
N MET A 215 -15.62 -4.76 -2.35
CA MET A 215 -15.10 -6.01 -1.80
C MET A 215 -14.09 -5.78 -0.67
N VAL A 216 -13.28 -4.74 -0.76
CA VAL A 216 -12.35 -4.34 0.32
C VAL A 216 -13.13 -3.93 1.57
N GLU A 217 -14.17 -3.11 1.43
CA GLU A 217 -15.00 -2.67 2.55
C GLU A 217 -15.73 -3.84 3.23
N ILE A 218 -16.20 -4.81 2.42
CA ILE A 218 -16.80 -6.04 2.94
C ILE A 218 -15.78 -6.88 3.72
N ASP A 219 -14.55 -7.00 3.23
CA ASP A 219 -13.48 -7.78 3.87
C ASP A 219 -13.13 -7.18 5.24
N PHE A 220 -12.93 -5.87 5.33
CA PHE A 220 -12.72 -5.17 6.61
C PHE A 220 -13.89 -5.35 7.59
N ALA A 221 -15.13 -5.18 7.12
CA ALA A 221 -16.31 -5.36 7.97
C ALA A 221 -16.42 -6.80 8.48
N PHE A 222 -16.08 -7.78 7.64
CA PHE A 222 -16.08 -9.20 8.01
C PHE A 222 -15.02 -9.52 9.07
N GLU A 223 -13.81 -8.96 8.96
CA GLU A 223 -12.78 -9.11 9.99
C GLU A 223 -13.22 -8.54 11.34
N ASN A 224 -13.83 -7.36 11.35
CA ASN A 224 -14.41 -6.77 12.56
C ASN A 224 -15.45 -7.70 13.20
N VAL A 225 -16.33 -8.30 12.39
CA VAL A 225 -17.31 -9.29 12.87
C VAL A 225 -16.62 -10.53 13.44
N GLN A 226 -15.52 -11.01 12.84
CA GLN A 226 -14.74 -12.12 13.39
C GLN A 226 -14.09 -11.79 14.74
N HIS A 227 -13.61 -10.56 14.94
CA HIS A 227 -13.11 -10.10 16.24
C HIS A 227 -14.21 -10.10 17.30
N ILE A 228 -15.41 -9.64 16.95
CA ILE A 228 -16.59 -9.64 17.79
C ILE A 228 -17.02 -11.07 18.13
N GLU A 229 -17.04 -11.99 17.17
CA GLU A 229 -17.35 -13.41 17.37
C GLU A 229 -16.37 -14.04 18.37
N LYS A 230 -15.07 -13.84 18.20
CA LYS A 230 -14.02 -14.33 19.13
C LYS A 230 -14.20 -13.78 20.53
N ALA A 231 -14.71 -12.57 20.68
CA ALA A 231 -15.05 -11.96 21.96
C ALA A 231 -16.42 -12.41 22.53
N GLY A 232 -17.07 -13.42 21.93
CA GLY A 232 -18.36 -13.94 22.38
C GLY A 232 -19.53 -13.00 22.07
N TRP A 233 -19.51 -12.34 20.93
CA TRP A 233 -20.52 -11.38 20.44
C TRP A 233 -20.67 -10.16 21.34
N THR A 234 -19.59 -9.77 22.00
CA THR A 234 -19.47 -8.53 22.77
C THR A 234 -18.38 -7.64 22.16
N THR A 235 -18.34 -6.37 22.59
CA THR A 235 -17.23 -5.48 22.19
C THR A 235 -15.89 -6.06 22.69
N PRO A 236 -14.93 -6.33 21.77
CA PRO A 236 -13.61 -6.84 22.16
C PRO A 236 -12.88 -5.85 23.05
N LYS A 237 -12.11 -6.33 24.04
CA LYS A 237 -11.40 -5.47 24.99
C LYS A 237 -10.26 -4.68 24.35
N ASP A 238 -9.63 -5.26 23.36
CA ASP A 238 -8.54 -4.71 22.55
C ASP A 238 -9.04 -3.79 21.43
N HIS A 239 -10.35 -3.88 21.10
CA HIS A 239 -11.02 -3.04 20.09
C HIS A 239 -12.32 -2.46 20.66
N PRO A 240 -12.25 -1.46 21.57
CA PRO A 240 -13.42 -0.88 22.21
C PRO A 240 -14.32 -0.06 21.28
N ASP A 241 -13.84 0.25 20.09
CA ASP A 241 -14.53 0.93 18.99
C ASP A 241 -15.48 -0.01 18.22
N LEU A 242 -15.28 -1.33 18.30
CA LEU A 242 -16.10 -2.31 17.60
C LEU A 242 -17.41 -2.61 18.37
N VAL A 243 -18.48 -1.96 17.96
CA VAL A 243 -19.83 -2.20 18.52
C VAL A 243 -20.54 -3.27 17.67
N PRO A 244 -20.92 -4.46 18.24
CA PRO A 244 -21.43 -5.59 17.47
C PRO A 244 -22.57 -5.25 16.50
N ALA A 245 -23.61 -4.53 16.97
CA ALA A 245 -24.74 -4.17 16.13
C ALA A 245 -24.36 -3.18 14.99
N ALA A 246 -23.40 -2.31 15.25
CA ALA A 246 -22.93 -1.35 14.24
C ALA A 246 -22.09 -2.04 13.16
N GLU A 247 -21.21 -2.98 13.53
CA GLU A 247 -20.38 -3.71 12.56
C GLU A 247 -21.20 -4.65 11.68
N LEU A 248 -22.17 -5.36 12.27
CA LEU A 248 -23.11 -6.18 11.49
C LEU A 248 -23.97 -5.32 10.54
N GLY A 249 -24.44 -4.16 10.99
CA GLY A 249 -25.16 -3.20 10.15
C GLY A 249 -24.30 -2.67 9.02
N ARG A 250 -23.04 -2.32 9.30
CA ARG A 250 -22.06 -1.85 8.29
C ARG A 250 -21.80 -2.92 7.23
N MET A 251 -21.56 -4.16 7.64
CA MET A 251 -21.38 -5.28 6.70
C MET A 251 -22.60 -5.49 5.82
N ALA A 252 -23.82 -5.44 6.39
CA ALA A 252 -25.07 -5.55 5.61
C ALA A 252 -25.22 -4.39 4.61
N ASP A 253 -24.86 -3.17 5.00
CA ASP A 253 -24.89 -2.00 4.13
C ASP A 253 -23.88 -2.11 2.97
N HIS A 254 -22.67 -2.62 3.20
CA HIS A 254 -21.69 -2.86 2.14
C HIS A 254 -22.19 -3.90 1.13
N PHE A 255 -22.78 -4.99 1.56
CA PHE A 255 -23.40 -5.97 0.66
C PHE A 255 -24.56 -5.36 -0.15
N ARG A 256 -25.43 -4.56 0.47
CA ARG A 256 -26.51 -3.87 -0.22
C ARG A 256 -26.00 -2.89 -1.26
N ASN A 257 -25.08 -2.01 -0.85
CA ASN A 257 -24.52 -0.98 -1.72
C ASN A 257 -23.74 -1.62 -2.88
N GLY A 258 -22.92 -2.65 -2.62
CA GLY A 258 -22.25 -3.41 -3.65
C GLY A 258 -23.21 -4.01 -4.66
N ALA A 259 -24.35 -4.59 -4.20
CA ALA A 259 -25.37 -5.15 -5.09
C ALA A 259 -26.11 -4.10 -5.94
N GLU A 260 -26.18 -2.84 -5.48
CA GLU A 260 -26.84 -1.75 -6.20
C GLU A 260 -25.92 -1.03 -7.20
N THR A 261 -24.61 -0.97 -6.91
CA THR A 261 -23.62 -0.24 -7.72
C THR A 261 -23.00 -1.07 -8.82
N LEU A 262 -23.06 -2.42 -8.72
CA LEU A 262 -22.46 -3.30 -9.71
C LEU A 262 -23.26 -3.30 -11.02
N PRO A 263 -22.56 -3.22 -12.18
CA PRO A 263 -23.23 -3.23 -13.47
C PRO A 263 -23.99 -4.54 -13.71
N ALA A 264 -25.16 -4.43 -14.30
CA ALA A 264 -25.98 -5.57 -14.71
C ALA A 264 -25.30 -6.27 -15.91
N GLY A 265 -24.44 -7.24 -15.66
CA GLY A 265 -23.68 -7.94 -16.71
C GLY A 265 -23.17 -9.31 -16.29
N GLU A 266 -21.91 -9.56 -16.55
CA GLU A 266 -21.21 -10.85 -16.29
C GLU A 266 -21.17 -11.25 -14.81
N GLU A 267 -21.51 -10.34 -13.90
CA GLU A 267 -21.46 -10.52 -12.44
C GLU A 267 -22.85 -10.73 -11.79
N ARG A 268 -23.88 -11.14 -12.56
CA ARG A 268 -25.24 -11.37 -12.03
C ARG A 268 -25.27 -12.28 -10.82
N ASP A 269 -24.49 -13.34 -10.86
CA ASP A 269 -24.48 -14.33 -9.78
C ASP A 269 -23.92 -13.72 -8.49
N LEU A 270 -22.90 -12.85 -8.59
CA LEU A 270 -22.33 -12.14 -7.46
C LEU A 270 -23.31 -11.12 -6.87
N VAL A 271 -23.98 -10.32 -7.72
CA VAL A 271 -25.03 -9.38 -7.29
C VAL A 271 -26.18 -10.10 -6.59
N GLU A 272 -26.62 -11.24 -7.14
CA GLU A 272 -27.65 -12.06 -6.51
C GLU A 272 -27.19 -12.65 -5.18
N TRP A 273 -25.95 -13.09 -5.10
CA TRP A 273 -25.35 -13.58 -3.86
C TRP A 273 -25.24 -12.48 -2.80
N MET A 274 -24.79 -11.28 -3.16
CA MET A 274 -24.76 -10.12 -2.26
C MET A 274 -26.15 -9.75 -1.73
N ARG A 275 -27.18 -9.74 -2.59
CA ARG A 275 -28.58 -9.52 -2.17
C ARG A 275 -29.07 -10.56 -1.18
N LYS A 276 -28.73 -11.83 -1.39
CA LYS A 276 -29.09 -12.91 -0.45
C LYS A 276 -28.36 -12.75 0.88
N SER A 277 -27.09 -12.37 0.87
CA SER A 277 -26.30 -12.13 2.09
C SER A 277 -26.86 -10.97 2.92
N TYR A 278 -27.32 -9.90 2.27
CA TYR A 278 -27.98 -8.78 2.94
C TYR A 278 -29.30 -9.15 3.62
N GLN A 279 -30.04 -10.14 3.09
CA GLN A 279 -31.36 -10.56 3.57
C GLN A 279 -31.30 -11.58 4.72
N GLN A 280 -30.14 -12.13 5.05
CA GLN A 280 -29.91 -13.07 6.15
C GLN A 280 -29.55 -12.33 7.44
#